data_77178c8da8331fd4a899db1fc2134035
#
_entry.id   77178c8da8331fd4a899db1fc2134035
#
_cell.length_a   1.000
_cell.length_b   1.000
_cell.length_c   1.000
_cell.angle_alpha   90.00
_cell.angle_beta   90.00
_cell.angle_gamma   90.00
#
_symmetry.space_group_name_H-M   'P 1'
#
loop_
_entity.id
_entity.type
_entity.pdbx_description
1 polymer ?
#
loop_
_entity_poly.entity_id
_entity_poly.type
_entity_poly.pdbx_seq_one_letter_code
_entity_poly.pdbx_strand_id
1 'polypeptide(L)'
;HTSRVTGPDSYSSVITRIPLGRTHFNHVACSTAMQVMTEPNNRTATLFLPLEGSMSIMVEGKAYRASPGHPMFLPHRTAMEFTATPIECLLIEIPATALMAELRSHGALGDSLEAMGWEGEPNASSLVRFLEFLSADLMGVLTPPLTHHLRRMEGLLVSTLAQAITADRPAGSLSTPMIGRMKVEELRDWIAEQLTTELTPAKIAAKTGITPRSLQKAFLRHYHTTLTSYLLDLRLEAVRKELLGSKKQGSISEIALRYQFHHLGRFSQAYRKKFGELPSATLTRSVKNGR
;
A
#
# COMPACT_ATOMS: atom_id res chain seq x y z
N HIS A 1 2.69 -11.33 -16.35
CA HIS A 1 3.80 -10.85 -15.53
C HIS A 1 5.01 -10.63 -16.41
N THR A 2 5.47 -9.40 -16.51
CA THR A 2 6.76 -9.08 -17.14
C THR A 2 7.79 -9.09 -16.03
N SER A 3 8.62 -10.14 -15.96
CA SER A 3 9.74 -10.22 -15.03
C SER A 3 11.02 -10.02 -15.83
N ARG A 4 11.87 -9.12 -15.40
CA ARG A 4 13.22 -8.96 -15.96
C ARG A 4 14.20 -9.67 -15.05
N VAL A 5 14.81 -10.73 -15.54
CA VAL A 5 15.84 -11.49 -14.83
C VAL A 5 17.21 -11.07 -15.35
N THR A 6 18.09 -10.70 -14.45
CA THR A 6 19.51 -10.47 -14.74
C THR A 6 20.35 -11.47 -13.96
N GLY A 7 21.18 -12.20 -14.63
CA GLY A 7 22.04 -13.23 -14.04
C GLY A 7 23.14 -13.66 -15.02
N PRO A 8 24.05 -14.55 -14.64
CA PRO A 8 25.08 -15.05 -15.53
C PRO A 8 24.48 -15.79 -16.74
N ASP A 9 25.22 -15.87 -17.83
CA ASP A 9 24.81 -16.44 -19.12
C ASP A 9 24.29 -17.89 -19.09
N SER A 10 24.49 -18.63 -17.99
CA SER A 10 24.03 -19.99 -17.75
C SER A 10 22.97 -20.03 -16.63
N TYR A 11 21.83 -19.38 -16.83
CA TYR A 11 20.70 -19.44 -15.92
C TYR A 11 19.88 -20.72 -16.16
N SER A 12 19.66 -21.50 -15.11
CA SER A 12 18.75 -22.65 -15.12
C SER A 12 17.73 -22.49 -13.99
N SER A 13 16.46 -22.46 -14.35
CA SER A 13 15.38 -22.53 -13.39
C SER A 13 14.35 -23.58 -13.78
N VAL A 14 13.84 -24.28 -12.78
CA VAL A 14 12.70 -25.19 -12.92
C VAL A 14 11.54 -24.58 -12.17
N ILE A 15 10.42 -24.42 -12.84
CA ILE A 15 9.17 -23.94 -12.23
C ILE A 15 8.10 -25.00 -12.43
N THR A 16 7.66 -25.59 -11.33
CA THR A 16 6.52 -26.52 -11.33
C THR A 16 5.31 -25.80 -10.75
N ARG A 17 4.24 -25.69 -11.55
CA ARG A 17 3.01 -25.00 -11.15
C ARG A 17 1.92 -26.00 -10.82
N ILE A 18 1.40 -25.93 -9.60
CA ILE A 18 0.33 -26.81 -9.11
C ILE A 18 -0.88 -25.91 -8.74
N PRO A 19 -2.03 -26.07 -9.42
CA PRO A 19 -3.23 -25.31 -9.08
C PRO A 19 -3.89 -25.87 -7.82
N LEU A 20 -4.22 -24.99 -6.87
CA LEU A 20 -4.99 -25.27 -5.68
C LEU A 20 -6.25 -24.40 -5.69
N GLY A 21 -7.27 -24.83 -6.43
CA GLY A 21 -8.43 -23.99 -6.70
C GLY A 21 -8.07 -22.78 -7.57
N ARG A 22 -8.21 -21.57 -7.02
CA ARG A 22 -7.82 -20.31 -7.67
C ARG A 22 -6.41 -19.84 -7.27
N THR A 23 -5.85 -20.45 -6.25
CA THR A 23 -4.49 -20.25 -5.75
C THR A 23 -3.52 -21.10 -6.57
N HIS A 24 -2.32 -20.62 -6.79
CA HIS A 24 -1.28 -21.37 -7.50
C HIS A 24 -0.06 -21.54 -6.60
N PHE A 25 0.38 -22.78 -6.46
CA PHE A 25 1.66 -23.12 -5.89
C PHE A 25 2.67 -23.23 -7.02
N ASN A 26 3.71 -22.44 -6.97
CA ASN A 26 4.83 -22.52 -7.89
C ASN A 26 6.04 -22.98 -7.08
N HIS A 27 6.52 -24.16 -7.34
CA HIS A 27 7.82 -24.62 -6.87
C HIS A 27 8.88 -24.10 -7.82
N VAL A 28 9.80 -23.30 -7.32
CA VAL A 28 10.86 -22.63 -8.07
C VAL A 28 12.19 -23.08 -7.55
N ALA A 29 13.00 -23.71 -8.41
CA ALA A 29 14.37 -24.08 -8.11
C ALA A 29 15.31 -23.35 -9.07
N CYS A 30 16.29 -22.62 -8.53
CA CYS A 30 17.29 -21.88 -9.28
C CYS A 30 18.68 -22.23 -8.78
N SER A 31 19.54 -22.68 -9.70
CA SER A 31 20.90 -23.12 -9.39
C SER A 31 21.92 -21.98 -9.26
N THR A 32 21.56 -20.77 -9.67
CA THR A 32 22.44 -19.59 -9.67
C THR A 32 21.82 -18.43 -8.95
N ALA A 33 22.64 -17.53 -8.43
CA ALA A 33 22.16 -16.27 -7.89
C ALA A 33 21.48 -15.45 -8.98
N MET A 34 20.34 -14.80 -8.63
CA MET A 34 19.57 -13.99 -9.56
C MET A 34 19.09 -12.70 -8.94
N GLN A 35 18.84 -11.74 -9.79
CA GLN A 35 18.13 -10.51 -9.46
C GLN A 35 16.88 -10.43 -10.36
N VAL A 36 15.73 -10.20 -9.74
CA VAL A 36 14.47 -10.14 -10.46
C VAL A 36 13.74 -8.88 -10.07
N MET A 37 13.25 -8.16 -11.06
CA MET A 37 12.34 -7.02 -10.89
C MET A 37 10.98 -7.40 -11.43
N THR A 38 9.92 -7.13 -10.68
CA THR A 38 8.55 -7.40 -11.10
C THR A 38 7.72 -6.14 -11.07
N GLU A 39 6.80 -6.05 -12.02
CA GLU A 39 5.76 -5.02 -12.00
C GLU A 39 4.67 -5.35 -10.95
N PRO A 40 3.94 -4.32 -10.47
CA PRO A 40 2.85 -4.52 -9.52
C PRO A 40 1.78 -5.47 -10.09
N ASN A 41 1.44 -6.50 -9.32
CA ASN A 41 0.35 -7.41 -9.67
C ASN A 41 -0.93 -7.01 -8.94
N ASN A 42 -1.97 -6.67 -9.70
CA ASN A 42 -3.25 -6.23 -9.13
C ASN A 42 -4.19 -7.38 -8.73
N ARG A 43 -3.86 -8.61 -9.07
CA ARG A 43 -4.76 -9.76 -8.95
C ARG A 43 -4.43 -10.71 -7.81
N THR A 44 -3.16 -10.86 -7.49
CA THR A 44 -2.70 -11.83 -6.51
C THR A 44 -1.80 -11.19 -5.46
N ALA A 45 -1.94 -11.62 -4.21
CA ALA A 45 -0.91 -11.49 -3.20
C ALA A 45 0.03 -12.71 -3.30
N THR A 46 1.27 -12.54 -2.90
CA THR A 46 2.30 -13.59 -3.03
C THR A 46 2.91 -13.91 -1.68
N LEU A 47 3.02 -15.18 -1.37
CA LEU A 47 3.74 -15.68 -0.20
C LEU A 47 4.98 -16.43 -0.69
N PHE A 48 6.13 -16.05 -0.20
CA PHE A 48 7.42 -16.69 -0.46
C PHE A 48 7.82 -17.54 0.74
N LEU A 49 8.10 -18.79 0.51
CA LEU A 49 8.65 -19.70 1.51
C LEU A 49 9.89 -20.39 0.90
N PRO A 50 11.10 -19.91 1.16
CA PRO A 50 12.31 -20.62 0.78
C PRO A 50 12.39 -21.97 1.50
N LEU A 51 12.66 -23.03 0.75
CA LEU A 51 12.96 -24.37 1.26
C LEU A 51 14.45 -24.53 1.45
N GLU A 52 15.24 -23.98 0.49
CA GLU A 52 16.69 -23.87 0.56
C GLU A 52 17.15 -22.50 0.07
N GLY A 53 18.30 -22.05 0.55
CA GLY A 53 18.85 -20.74 0.21
C GLY A 53 18.16 -19.58 0.94
N SER A 54 18.33 -18.38 0.43
CA SER A 54 17.70 -17.17 0.98
C SER A 54 17.47 -16.12 -0.10
N MET A 55 16.53 -15.23 0.15
CA MET A 55 16.25 -14.10 -0.72
C MET A 55 16.12 -12.81 0.07
N SER A 56 16.59 -11.71 -0.52
CA SER A 56 16.37 -10.35 -0.03
C SER A 56 15.45 -9.62 -0.99
N ILE A 57 14.40 -9.03 -0.45
CA ILE A 57 13.34 -8.39 -1.23
C ILE A 57 13.26 -6.93 -0.82
N MET A 58 13.35 -6.03 -1.79
CA MET A 58 13.14 -4.59 -1.59
C MET A 58 11.72 -4.22 -1.98
N VAL A 59 10.99 -3.64 -1.05
CA VAL A 59 9.62 -3.15 -1.25
C VAL A 59 9.55 -1.73 -0.73
N GLU A 60 9.24 -0.78 -1.60
CA GLU A 60 9.12 0.65 -1.23
C GLU A 60 10.29 1.19 -0.39
N GLY A 61 11.51 0.76 -0.73
CA GLY A 61 12.75 1.17 -0.04
C GLY A 61 13.03 0.46 1.30
N LYS A 62 12.20 -0.50 1.71
CA LYS A 62 12.42 -1.33 2.88
C LYS A 62 12.89 -2.72 2.47
N ALA A 63 13.98 -3.19 3.11
CA ALA A 63 14.52 -4.52 2.88
C ALA A 63 13.82 -5.56 3.77
N TYR A 64 13.46 -6.68 3.18
CA TYR A 64 12.94 -7.86 3.86
C TYR A 64 13.81 -9.06 3.49
N ARG A 65 13.92 -10.02 4.40
CA ARG A 65 14.64 -11.26 4.16
C ARG A 65 13.68 -12.44 4.33
N ALA A 66 13.76 -13.39 3.39
CA ALA A 66 13.09 -14.69 3.52
C ALA A 66 14.15 -15.79 3.49
N SER A 67 13.96 -16.80 4.32
CA SER A 67 14.85 -17.97 4.47
C SER A 67 14.02 -19.18 4.90
N PRO A 68 14.58 -20.40 4.92
CA PRO A 68 13.87 -21.58 5.40
C PRO A 68 13.23 -21.36 6.77
N GLY A 69 11.94 -21.67 6.90
CA GLY A 69 11.17 -21.43 8.12
C GLY A 69 10.72 -19.98 8.37
N HIS A 70 11.21 -19.03 7.57
CA HIS A 70 10.87 -17.60 7.69
C HIS A 70 10.27 -17.09 6.37
N PRO A 71 8.94 -17.27 6.19
CA PRO A 71 8.26 -16.83 4.98
C PRO A 71 8.16 -15.32 4.91
N MET A 72 7.88 -14.82 3.72
CA MET A 72 7.57 -13.43 3.46
C MET A 72 6.28 -13.30 2.68
N PHE A 73 5.42 -12.41 3.11
CA PHE A 73 4.18 -12.05 2.44
C PHE A 73 4.33 -10.73 1.68
N LEU A 74 3.89 -10.73 0.43
CA LEU A 74 3.84 -9.56 -0.42
C LEU A 74 2.39 -9.31 -0.85
N PRO A 75 1.80 -8.18 -0.51
CA PRO A 75 0.44 -7.86 -0.91
C PRO A 75 0.32 -7.63 -2.42
N HIS A 76 -0.91 -7.71 -2.94
CA HIS A 76 -1.19 -7.30 -4.31
C HIS A 76 -0.86 -5.82 -4.54
N ARG A 77 -0.63 -5.42 -5.80
CA ARG A 77 -0.25 -4.06 -6.21
C ARG A 77 1.12 -3.58 -5.73
N THR A 78 1.98 -4.49 -5.33
CA THR A 78 3.33 -4.17 -4.89
C THR A 78 4.34 -4.51 -5.98
N ALA A 79 5.15 -3.54 -6.38
CA ALA A 79 6.36 -3.80 -7.16
C ALA A 79 7.45 -4.30 -6.22
N MET A 80 8.25 -5.23 -6.68
CA MET A 80 9.38 -5.72 -5.90
C MET A 80 10.62 -5.89 -6.76
N GLU A 81 11.74 -5.71 -6.10
CA GLU A 81 13.04 -6.14 -6.59
C GLU A 81 13.58 -7.14 -5.59
N PHE A 82 13.98 -8.31 -6.04
CA PHE A 82 14.61 -9.28 -5.16
C PHE A 82 15.91 -9.85 -5.72
N THR A 83 16.82 -10.15 -4.80
CA THR A 83 18.03 -10.89 -5.05
C THR A 83 17.96 -12.20 -4.28
N ALA A 84 18.29 -13.29 -4.95
CA ALA A 84 18.32 -14.61 -4.34
C ALA A 84 19.71 -15.24 -4.53
N THR A 85 20.17 -15.98 -3.53
CA THR A 85 21.23 -16.99 -3.68
C THR A 85 20.68 -18.14 -4.54
N PRO A 86 21.46 -19.17 -4.90
CA PRO A 86 20.85 -20.40 -5.35
C PRO A 86 19.72 -20.79 -4.40
N ILE A 87 18.50 -20.98 -4.91
CA ILE A 87 17.29 -21.06 -4.08
C ILE A 87 16.36 -22.15 -4.56
N GLU A 88 15.75 -22.84 -3.60
CA GLU A 88 14.55 -23.61 -3.77
C GLU A 88 13.44 -22.95 -2.95
N CYS A 89 12.33 -22.55 -3.59
CA CYS A 89 11.32 -21.71 -2.98
C CYS A 89 9.90 -22.13 -3.41
N LEU A 90 8.97 -22.14 -2.47
CA LEU A 90 7.54 -22.13 -2.76
C LEU A 90 7.07 -20.70 -2.92
N LEU A 91 6.55 -20.38 -4.09
CA LEU A 91 5.93 -19.12 -4.42
C LEU A 91 4.43 -19.36 -4.57
N ILE A 92 3.65 -18.84 -3.64
CA ILE A 92 2.20 -19.11 -3.56
C ILE A 92 1.46 -17.84 -3.96
N GLU A 93 0.76 -17.91 -5.09
CA GLU A 93 -0.05 -16.81 -5.62
C GLU A 93 -1.50 -16.97 -5.18
N ILE A 94 -1.97 -16.08 -4.31
CA ILE A 94 -3.29 -16.12 -3.69
C ILE A 94 -4.15 -15.00 -4.31
N PRO A 95 -5.38 -15.29 -4.81
CA PRO A 95 -6.26 -14.25 -5.31
C PRO A 95 -6.52 -13.18 -4.24
N ALA A 96 -6.21 -11.92 -4.56
CA ALA A 96 -6.36 -10.80 -3.63
C ALA A 96 -7.80 -10.69 -3.11
N THR A 97 -8.79 -10.96 -3.95
CA THR A 97 -10.21 -10.94 -3.57
C THR A 97 -10.56 -11.98 -2.51
N ALA A 98 -9.99 -13.19 -2.59
CA ALA A 98 -10.21 -14.25 -1.61
C ALA A 98 -9.57 -13.91 -0.27
N LEU A 99 -8.31 -13.48 -0.29
CA LEU A 99 -7.59 -13.08 0.92
C LEU A 99 -8.25 -11.88 1.61
N MET A 100 -8.66 -10.87 0.85
CA MET A 100 -9.33 -9.69 1.40
C MET A 100 -10.71 -10.02 1.99
N ALA A 101 -11.46 -10.95 1.39
CA ALA A 101 -12.73 -11.41 1.95
C ALA A 101 -12.52 -12.10 3.31
N GLU A 102 -11.51 -12.95 3.42
CA GLU A 102 -11.18 -13.66 4.65
C GLU A 102 -10.67 -12.71 5.75
N LEU A 103 -9.80 -11.76 5.40
CA LEU A 103 -9.33 -10.75 6.35
C LEU A 103 -10.46 -9.89 6.92
N ARG A 104 -11.46 -9.55 6.10
CA ARG A 104 -12.67 -8.84 6.57
C ARG A 104 -13.49 -9.68 7.54
N SER A 105 -13.60 -11.00 7.33
CA SER A 105 -14.32 -11.89 8.25
C SER A 105 -13.63 -11.98 9.61
N HIS A 106 -12.31 -11.78 9.67
CA HIS A 106 -11.52 -11.66 10.89
C HIS A 106 -11.49 -10.25 11.50
N GLY A 107 -12.33 -9.33 11.01
CA GLY A 107 -12.41 -7.96 11.53
C GLY A 107 -11.27 -7.04 11.08
N ALA A 108 -10.45 -7.46 10.14
CA ALA A 108 -9.43 -6.61 9.53
C ALA A 108 -10.09 -5.59 8.59
N LEU A 109 -10.39 -4.42 9.13
CA LEU A 109 -10.99 -3.30 8.42
C LEU A 109 -9.94 -2.51 7.64
N GLY A 110 -9.53 -2.95 6.47
CA GLY A 110 -8.62 -2.18 5.61
C GLY A 110 -8.39 -2.85 4.26
N ASP A 111 -8.41 -2.07 3.18
CA ASP A 111 -8.12 -2.57 1.83
C ASP A 111 -6.61 -2.58 1.52
N SER A 112 -5.77 -2.18 2.46
CA SER A 112 -4.32 -2.10 2.28
C SER A 112 -3.60 -3.07 3.21
N LEU A 113 -2.87 -4.00 2.60
CA LEU A 113 -1.93 -4.89 3.27
C LEU A 113 -0.51 -4.37 3.03
N GLU A 114 0.36 -4.55 4.03
CA GLU A 114 1.78 -4.27 3.90
C GLU A 114 2.55 -5.58 3.63
N ALA A 115 3.74 -5.43 3.05
CA ALA A 115 4.69 -6.51 2.98
C ALA A 115 5.14 -6.89 4.40
N MET A 116 5.19 -8.18 4.70
CA MET A 116 5.50 -8.72 6.01
C MET A 116 6.52 -9.84 5.88
N GLY A 117 7.52 -9.82 6.77
CA GLY A 117 8.41 -10.95 7.01
C GLY A 117 8.20 -11.44 8.44
N TRP A 118 8.20 -12.73 8.63
CA TRP A 118 8.02 -13.36 9.95
C TRP A 118 9.35 -13.93 10.46
N GLU A 119 10.32 -13.07 10.76
CA GLU A 119 11.56 -13.50 11.40
C GLU A 119 11.35 -13.73 12.91
N GLY A 120 11.44 -15.00 13.31
CA GLY A 120 11.39 -15.38 14.73
C GLY A 120 10.00 -15.31 15.40
N GLU A 121 8.94 -15.12 14.64
CA GLU A 121 7.59 -14.97 15.18
C GLU A 121 6.89 -16.33 15.43
N PRO A 122 6.41 -16.59 16.67
CA PRO A 122 5.72 -17.84 17.00
C PRO A 122 4.46 -18.09 16.16
N ASN A 123 3.78 -17.04 15.74
CA ASN A 123 2.53 -17.11 14.99
C ASN A 123 2.72 -17.63 13.56
N ALA A 124 3.87 -17.38 12.96
CA ALA A 124 4.20 -17.92 11.64
C ALA A 124 4.47 -19.43 11.67
N SER A 125 4.81 -19.99 12.80
CA SER A 125 5.14 -21.43 12.94
C SER A 125 4.00 -22.35 12.50
N SER A 126 2.74 -21.98 12.74
CA SER A 126 1.56 -22.74 12.29
C SER A 126 1.37 -22.62 10.78
N LEU A 127 1.55 -21.42 10.22
CA LEU A 127 1.50 -21.19 8.78
C LEU A 127 2.62 -21.95 8.06
N VAL A 128 3.85 -21.88 8.55
CA VAL A 128 5.00 -22.58 7.99
C VAL A 128 4.77 -24.08 7.97
N ARG A 129 4.43 -24.69 9.11
CA ARG A 129 4.12 -26.14 9.18
C ARG A 129 3.00 -26.55 8.25
N PHE A 130 1.97 -25.74 8.13
CA PHE A 130 0.87 -26.02 7.22
C PHE A 130 1.32 -25.95 5.75
N LEU A 131 2.16 -24.98 5.39
CA LEU A 131 2.71 -24.85 4.03
C LEU A 131 3.68 -25.99 3.68
N GLU A 132 4.53 -26.39 4.62
CA GLU A 132 5.43 -27.54 4.46
C GLU A 132 4.64 -28.84 4.27
N PHE A 133 3.58 -29.06 5.09
CA PHE A 133 2.66 -30.18 4.91
C PHE A 133 1.98 -30.15 3.55
N LEU A 134 1.41 -29.01 3.14
CA LEU A 134 0.78 -28.86 1.83
C LEU A 134 1.77 -29.11 0.68
N SER A 135 2.99 -28.61 0.77
CA SER A 135 4.00 -28.80 -0.26
C SER A 135 4.36 -30.27 -0.42
N ALA A 136 4.59 -30.98 0.68
CA ALA A 136 4.91 -32.40 0.67
C ALA A 136 3.76 -33.23 0.06
N ASP A 137 2.52 -32.91 0.43
CA ASP A 137 1.32 -33.58 -0.10
C ASP A 137 1.11 -33.30 -1.58
N LEU A 138 1.24 -32.06 -2.01
CA LEU A 138 1.07 -31.65 -3.41
C LEU A 138 2.19 -32.15 -4.33
N MET A 139 3.42 -32.23 -3.85
CA MET A 139 4.57 -32.71 -4.62
C MET A 139 4.68 -34.26 -4.62
N GLY A 140 4.14 -34.92 -3.57
CA GLY A 140 4.12 -36.38 -3.45
C GLY A 140 3.00 -37.08 -4.22
N VAL A 141 1.97 -36.34 -4.65
CA VAL A 141 0.77 -36.93 -5.29
C VAL A 141 1.00 -37.06 -6.79
N LEU A 142 1.30 -38.26 -7.24
CA LEU A 142 1.34 -38.65 -8.66
C LEU A 142 -0.06 -38.83 -9.30
N THR A 143 -1.13 -38.80 -8.51
CA THR A 143 -2.51 -38.84 -8.98
C THR A 143 -3.19 -37.50 -8.74
N PRO A 144 -3.93 -36.94 -9.74
CA PRO A 144 -4.57 -35.66 -9.55
C PRO A 144 -5.56 -35.71 -8.39
N PRO A 145 -5.39 -34.87 -7.35
CA PRO A 145 -6.31 -34.85 -6.23
C PRO A 145 -7.70 -34.42 -6.69
N LEU A 146 -8.73 -34.96 -6.05
CA LEU A 146 -10.12 -34.61 -6.33
C LEU A 146 -10.32 -33.09 -6.17
N THR A 147 -10.84 -32.42 -7.18
CA THR A 147 -11.05 -30.95 -7.22
C THR A 147 -11.77 -30.38 -5.99
N HIS A 148 -12.58 -31.20 -5.33
CA HIS A 148 -13.26 -30.83 -4.08
C HIS A 148 -12.32 -30.72 -2.88
N HIS A 149 -11.30 -31.57 -2.78
CA HIS A 149 -10.27 -31.47 -1.73
C HIS A 149 -9.40 -30.22 -1.94
N LEU A 150 -9.02 -29.94 -3.16
CA LEU A 150 -8.23 -28.74 -3.51
C LEU A 150 -8.90 -27.45 -3.07
N ARG A 151 -10.21 -27.30 -3.26
CA ARG A 151 -10.95 -26.11 -2.81
C ARG A 151 -11.00 -25.97 -1.28
N ARG A 152 -11.09 -27.07 -0.56
CA ARG A 152 -11.02 -27.04 0.92
C ARG A 152 -9.65 -26.67 1.41
N MET A 153 -8.61 -27.19 0.79
CA MET A 153 -7.21 -26.84 1.11
C MET A 153 -6.92 -25.36 0.79
N GLU A 154 -7.46 -24.83 -0.32
CA GLU A 154 -7.39 -23.39 -0.62
C GLU A 154 -8.02 -22.55 0.51
N GLY A 155 -9.23 -22.90 0.95
CA GLY A 155 -9.90 -22.20 2.03
C GLY A 155 -9.10 -22.21 3.33
N LEU A 156 -8.55 -23.37 3.71
CA LEU A 156 -7.68 -23.48 4.89
C LEU A 156 -6.40 -22.66 4.76
N LEU A 157 -5.78 -22.64 3.58
CA LEU A 157 -4.58 -21.82 3.33
C LEU A 157 -4.88 -20.33 3.52
N VAL A 158 -5.95 -19.85 2.88
CA VAL A 158 -6.33 -18.44 2.93
C VAL A 158 -6.69 -18.04 4.37
N SER A 159 -7.41 -18.90 5.09
CA SER A 159 -7.78 -18.66 6.50
C SER A 159 -6.56 -18.65 7.42
N THR A 160 -5.65 -19.63 7.27
CA THR A 160 -4.42 -19.69 8.08
C THR A 160 -3.51 -18.49 7.82
N LEU A 161 -3.39 -18.07 6.56
CA LEU A 161 -2.63 -16.86 6.21
C LEU A 161 -3.29 -15.61 6.79
N ALA A 162 -4.61 -15.48 6.67
CA ALA A 162 -5.34 -14.35 7.25
C ALA A 162 -5.16 -14.27 8.78
N GLN A 163 -5.20 -15.41 9.46
CA GLN A 163 -4.89 -15.50 10.89
C GLN A 163 -3.45 -15.06 11.19
N ALA A 164 -2.45 -15.54 10.44
CA ALA A 164 -1.06 -15.15 10.63
C ALA A 164 -0.87 -13.64 10.44
N ILE A 165 -1.48 -13.06 9.40
CA ILE A 165 -1.45 -11.61 9.13
C ILE A 165 -2.12 -10.81 10.26
N THR A 166 -3.20 -11.32 10.85
CA THR A 166 -3.94 -10.62 11.90
C THR A 166 -3.35 -10.82 13.29
N ALA A 167 -2.75 -11.97 13.57
CA ALA A 167 -2.16 -12.32 14.87
C ALA A 167 -0.86 -11.55 15.15
N ASP A 168 -0.10 -11.21 14.10
CA ASP A 168 1.12 -10.38 14.18
C ASP A 168 0.79 -8.88 14.44
N ARG A 169 -0.48 -8.57 14.55
CA ARG A 169 -0.95 -7.25 14.98
C ARG A 169 -1.14 -7.28 16.50
N PRO A 170 -0.35 -6.51 17.29
CA PRO A 170 -0.55 -6.45 18.74
C PRO A 170 -2.00 -6.11 19.07
N ALA A 171 -2.60 -6.90 19.97
CA ALA A 171 -3.97 -6.67 20.46
C ALA A 171 -4.07 -5.24 21.02
N GLY A 172 -4.81 -4.37 20.36
CA GLY A 172 -4.87 -2.94 20.63
C GLY A 172 -4.14 -2.06 19.62
N SER A 173 -3.26 -2.61 18.77
CA SER A 173 -2.94 -2.02 17.49
C SER A 173 -4.09 -2.36 16.52
N LEU A 174 -5.16 -1.62 16.63
CA LEU A 174 -5.87 -1.22 15.43
C LEU A 174 -4.81 -0.49 14.61
N SER A 175 -3.97 -1.23 13.89
CA SER A 175 -3.11 -0.65 12.89
C SER A 175 -4.11 -0.04 11.92
N THR A 176 -4.24 1.23 12.12
CA THR A 176 -5.01 2.14 11.34
C THR A 176 -4.71 1.76 9.90
N PRO A 177 -5.72 1.51 9.05
CA PRO A 177 -5.50 1.10 7.68
C PRO A 177 -4.48 2.05 7.07
N MET A 178 -3.32 1.53 6.71
CA MET A 178 -2.33 2.34 6.02
C MET A 178 -2.95 2.66 4.67
N ILE A 179 -3.24 3.93 4.49
CA ILE A 179 -3.84 4.45 3.27
C ILE A 179 -2.81 4.23 2.18
N GLY A 180 -3.05 3.30 1.27
CA GLY A 180 -2.24 3.12 0.08
C GLY A 180 -2.21 4.43 -0.73
N ARG A 181 -1.11 4.67 -1.48
CA ARG A 181 -0.92 5.89 -2.28
C ARG A 181 -2.16 6.25 -3.11
N MET A 182 -2.82 5.25 -3.70
CA MET A 182 -4.03 5.46 -4.52
C MET A 182 -5.20 6.03 -3.72
N LYS A 183 -5.44 5.57 -2.48
CA LYS A 183 -6.46 6.15 -1.60
C LYS A 183 -6.10 7.54 -1.11
N VAL A 184 -4.81 7.84 -0.97
CA VAL A 184 -4.34 9.18 -0.61
C VAL A 184 -4.53 10.15 -1.78
N GLU A 185 -4.35 9.70 -3.01
CA GLU A 185 -4.59 10.49 -4.22
C GLU A 185 -6.10 10.76 -4.44
N GLU A 186 -6.96 9.75 -4.31
CA GLU A 186 -8.42 9.91 -4.32
C GLU A 186 -8.90 10.87 -3.23
N LEU A 187 -8.32 10.74 -2.03
CA LEU A 187 -8.62 11.63 -0.92
C LEU A 187 -8.16 13.07 -1.18
N ARG A 188 -7.00 13.25 -1.82
CA ARG A 188 -6.50 14.56 -2.26
C ARG A 188 -7.49 15.24 -3.19
N ASP A 189 -7.97 14.51 -4.20
CA ASP A 189 -8.91 15.05 -5.19
C ASP A 189 -10.23 15.42 -4.53
N TRP A 190 -10.75 14.57 -3.66
CA TRP A 190 -11.93 14.90 -2.86
C TRP A 190 -11.72 16.11 -1.92
N ILE A 191 -10.55 16.22 -1.26
CA ILE A 191 -10.22 17.39 -0.44
C ILE A 191 -10.21 18.67 -1.29
N ALA A 192 -9.65 18.60 -2.50
CA ALA A 192 -9.58 19.76 -3.40
C ALA A 192 -10.97 20.28 -3.80
N GLU A 193 -11.97 19.41 -3.90
CA GLU A 193 -13.36 19.77 -4.17
C GLU A 193 -14.07 20.40 -2.95
N GLN A 194 -13.60 20.12 -1.73
CA GLN A 194 -14.25 20.51 -0.47
C GLN A 194 -13.55 21.66 0.27
N LEU A 195 -12.66 22.42 -0.39
CA LEU A 195 -11.82 23.45 0.28
C LEU A 195 -12.61 24.57 0.94
N THR A 196 -13.82 24.85 0.45
CA THR A 196 -14.73 25.88 1.00
C THR A 196 -15.51 25.41 2.23
N THR A 197 -15.48 24.12 2.54
CA THR A 197 -16.13 23.55 3.71
C THR A 197 -15.19 23.48 4.91
N GLU A 198 -15.75 23.36 6.11
CA GLU A 198 -14.94 23.13 7.30
C GLU A 198 -14.38 21.70 7.31
N LEU A 199 -13.19 21.51 6.75
CA LEU A 199 -12.45 20.26 6.78
C LEU A 199 -11.49 20.25 7.97
N THR A 200 -11.75 19.32 8.89
CA THR A 200 -10.82 18.97 9.98
C THR A 200 -10.24 17.57 9.74
N PRO A 201 -9.07 17.24 10.28
CA PRO A 201 -8.53 15.88 10.21
C PRO A 201 -9.52 14.81 10.73
N ALA A 202 -10.33 15.16 11.73
CA ALA A 202 -11.36 14.29 12.28
C ALA A 202 -12.52 14.06 11.27
N LYS A 203 -13.01 15.10 10.59
CA LYS A 203 -14.05 14.97 9.55
C LYS A 203 -13.58 14.16 8.37
N ILE A 204 -12.32 14.37 7.93
CA ILE A 204 -11.71 13.60 6.85
C ILE A 204 -11.55 12.12 7.25
N ALA A 205 -11.10 11.88 8.48
CA ALA A 205 -10.97 10.56 9.05
C ALA A 205 -12.31 9.82 9.11
N ALA A 206 -13.37 10.48 9.56
CA ALA A 206 -14.73 9.93 9.62
C ALA A 206 -15.26 9.57 8.21
N LYS A 207 -14.98 10.40 7.18
CA LYS A 207 -15.38 10.14 5.80
C LYS A 207 -14.66 8.93 5.19
N THR A 208 -13.41 8.74 5.55
CA THR A 208 -12.56 7.67 4.98
C THR A 208 -12.58 6.37 5.78
N GLY A 209 -13.20 6.37 6.98
CA GLY A 209 -13.13 5.25 7.91
C GLY A 209 -11.73 5.02 8.51
N ILE A 210 -10.86 6.03 8.44
CA ILE A 210 -9.45 5.95 8.84
C ILE A 210 -9.26 6.82 10.07
N THR A 211 -8.45 6.38 11.04
CA THR A 211 -8.22 7.22 12.22
C THR A 211 -7.40 8.48 11.86
N PRO A 212 -7.59 9.61 12.57
CA PRO A 212 -6.80 10.83 12.33
C PRO A 212 -5.30 10.62 12.37
N ARG A 213 -4.83 9.71 13.24
CA ARG A 213 -3.40 9.39 13.39
C ARG A 213 -2.83 8.70 12.15
N SER A 214 -3.57 7.78 11.54
CA SER A 214 -3.13 7.09 10.31
C SER A 214 -3.20 7.98 9.09
N LEU A 215 -4.23 8.81 9.03
CA LEU A 215 -4.35 9.82 8.00
C LEU A 215 -3.12 10.76 8.04
N GLN A 216 -2.71 11.19 9.24
CA GLN A 216 -1.53 12.01 9.42
C GLN A 216 -0.23 11.31 9.01
N LYS A 217 -0.07 10.03 9.41
CA LYS A 217 1.08 9.22 8.99
C LYS A 217 1.12 9.02 7.47
N ALA A 218 -0.01 8.80 6.83
CA ALA A 218 -0.09 8.63 5.38
C ALA A 218 0.31 9.91 4.64
N PHE A 219 -0.18 11.07 5.06
CA PHE A 219 0.20 12.35 4.45
C PHE A 219 1.69 12.66 4.65
N LEU A 220 2.23 12.38 5.84
CA LEU A 220 3.65 12.57 6.10
C LEU A 220 4.53 11.65 5.24
N ARG A 221 4.09 10.41 5.02
CA ARG A 221 4.81 9.42 4.21
C ARG A 221 4.77 9.72 2.70
N HIS A 222 3.58 10.09 2.18
CA HIS A 222 3.38 10.25 0.73
C HIS A 222 3.64 11.66 0.22
N TYR A 223 3.43 12.68 1.05
CA TYR A 223 3.59 14.09 0.69
C TYR A 223 4.64 14.82 1.50
N HIS A 224 5.33 14.14 2.44
CA HIS A 224 6.34 14.72 3.34
C HIS A 224 5.84 15.95 4.12
N THR A 225 4.52 16.04 4.34
CA THR A 225 3.86 17.14 5.04
C THR A 225 2.72 16.65 5.92
N THR A 226 2.30 17.43 6.90
CA THR A 226 1.11 17.11 7.70
C THR A 226 -0.17 17.39 6.92
N LEU A 227 -1.25 16.66 7.20
CA LEU A 227 -2.55 16.92 6.58
C LEU A 227 -3.01 18.37 6.78
N THR A 228 -2.77 18.94 7.96
CA THR A 228 -3.13 20.33 8.27
C THR A 228 -2.33 21.33 7.41
N SER A 229 -1.03 21.12 7.25
CA SER A 229 -0.19 21.95 6.36
C SER A 229 -0.61 21.79 4.90
N TYR A 230 -0.93 20.57 4.49
CA TYR A 230 -1.40 20.28 3.13
C TYR A 230 -2.73 21.01 2.83
N LEU A 231 -3.71 20.96 3.74
CA LEU A 231 -4.98 21.70 3.62
C LEU A 231 -4.75 23.20 3.56
N LEU A 232 -3.85 23.73 4.38
CA LEU A 232 -3.49 25.15 4.36
C LEU A 232 -2.93 25.55 3.00
N ASP A 233 -2.02 24.75 2.45
CA ASP A 233 -1.40 24.99 1.17
C ASP A 233 -2.39 24.98 0.00
N LEU A 234 -3.30 24.00 -0.03
CA LEU A 234 -4.36 23.92 -1.06
C LEU A 234 -5.30 25.13 -0.99
N ARG A 235 -5.70 25.54 0.21
CA ARG A 235 -6.56 26.72 0.40
C ARG A 235 -5.89 28.01 -0.06
N LEU A 236 -4.59 28.19 0.24
CA LEU A 236 -3.83 29.34 -0.23
C LEU A 236 -3.69 29.37 -1.74
N GLU A 237 -3.49 28.22 -2.39
CA GLU A 237 -3.46 28.11 -3.85
C GLU A 237 -4.81 28.44 -4.49
N ALA A 238 -5.89 27.94 -3.91
CA ALA A 238 -7.25 28.22 -4.37
C ALA A 238 -7.57 29.72 -4.27
N VAL A 239 -7.24 30.36 -3.14
CA VAL A 239 -7.38 31.81 -2.96
C VAL A 239 -6.56 32.56 -4.01
N ARG A 240 -5.31 32.16 -4.24
CA ARG A 240 -4.47 32.82 -5.26
C ARG A 240 -5.05 32.69 -6.65
N LYS A 241 -5.54 31.49 -7.00
CA LYS A 241 -6.19 31.25 -8.30
C LYS A 241 -7.41 32.16 -8.46
N GLU A 242 -8.22 32.34 -7.42
CA GLU A 242 -9.38 33.23 -7.48
C GLU A 242 -8.99 34.72 -7.57
N LEU A 243 -7.95 35.14 -6.83
CA LEU A 243 -7.43 36.52 -6.91
C LEU A 243 -6.84 36.86 -8.30
N LEU A 244 -6.30 35.87 -9.01
CA LEU A 244 -5.77 36.00 -10.36
C LEU A 244 -6.84 35.89 -11.45
N GLY A 245 -8.01 35.32 -11.11
CA GLY A 245 -9.11 35.10 -12.05
C GLY A 245 -9.76 36.42 -12.53
N SER A 246 -10.23 36.40 -13.78
CA SER A 246 -10.90 37.59 -14.41
C SER A 246 -12.27 37.93 -13.84
N LYS A 247 -12.92 36.98 -13.13
CA LYS A 247 -14.21 37.20 -12.48
C LYS A 247 -13.99 37.53 -11.01
N LYS A 248 -13.92 38.81 -10.68
CA LYS A 248 -13.88 39.29 -9.30
C LYS A 248 -15.19 38.88 -8.58
N GLN A 249 -15.14 37.93 -7.69
CA GLN A 249 -16.26 37.57 -6.82
C GLN A 249 -15.96 37.93 -5.35
N GLY A 250 -15.86 39.22 -5.06
CA GLY A 250 -15.74 39.72 -3.69
C GLY A 250 -14.40 40.36 -3.33
N SER A 251 -14.31 40.86 -2.11
CA SER A 251 -13.10 41.40 -1.49
C SER A 251 -12.14 40.28 -1.09
N ILE A 252 -10.86 40.62 -0.86
CA ILE A 252 -9.84 39.67 -0.35
C ILE A 252 -10.33 38.99 0.92
N SER A 253 -11.01 39.72 1.79
CA SER A 253 -11.55 39.20 3.06
C SER A 253 -12.65 38.17 2.81
N GLU A 254 -13.60 38.44 1.91
CA GLU A 254 -14.66 37.52 1.55
C GLU A 254 -14.12 36.26 0.91
N ILE A 255 -13.15 36.37 0.00
CA ILE A 255 -12.47 35.21 -0.61
C ILE A 255 -11.78 34.39 0.48
N ALA A 256 -11.00 35.02 1.35
CA ALA A 256 -10.31 34.33 2.43
C ALA A 256 -11.28 33.59 3.36
N LEU A 257 -12.38 34.23 3.76
CA LEU A 257 -13.42 33.62 4.60
C LEU A 257 -14.09 32.42 3.91
N ARG A 258 -14.35 32.49 2.61
CA ARG A 258 -14.92 31.39 1.81
C ARG A 258 -14.02 30.15 1.88
N TYR A 259 -12.71 30.35 1.88
CA TYR A 259 -11.74 29.26 2.04
C TYR A 259 -11.34 28.98 3.51
N GLN A 260 -12.22 29.36 4.46
CA GLN A 260 -12.08 29.04 5.89
C GLN A 260 -10.91 29.75 6.61
N PHE A 261 -10.47 30.89 6.11
CA PHE A 261 -9.49 31.74 6.81
C PHE A 261 -10.20 32.75 7.72
N HIS A 262 -10.54 32.34 8.95
CA HIS A 262 -11.24 33.19 9.92
C HIS A 262 -10.34 34.28 10.54
N HIS A 263 -9.03 34.14 10.45
CA HIS A 263 -8.05 35.10 10.99
C HIS A 263 -7.23 35.72 9.84
N LEU A 264 -7.70 36.86 9.33
CA LEU A 264 -7.14 37.53 8.13
C LEU A 264 -5.65 37.93 8.30
N GLY A 265 -5.22 38.27 9.52
CA GLY A 265 -3.80 38.57 9.79
C GLY A 265 -2.90 37.33 9.61
N ARG A 266 -3.32 36.17 10.15
CA ARG A 266 -2.60 34.91 9.99
C ARG A 266 -2.64 34.43 8.52
N PHE A 267 -3.78 34.62 7.86
CA PHE A 267 -3.90 34.35 6.44
C PHE A 267 -2.90 35.15 5.61
N SER A 268 -2.80 36.47 5.80
CA SER A 268 -1.91 37.33 5.05
C SER A 268 -0.43 36.96 5.29
N GLN A 269 -0.06 36.58 6.50
CA GLN A 269 1.28 36.08 6.83
C GLN A 269 1.58 34.73 6.13
N ALA A 270 0.65 33.77 6.19
CA ALA A 270 0.80 32.47 5.53
C ALA A 270 0.89 32.62 4.01
N TYR A 271 0.05 33.47 3.44
CA TYR A 271 0.06 33.79 2.01
C TYR A 271 1.41 34.38 1.58
N ARG A 272 1.90 35.41 2.31
CA ARG A 272 3.20 36.01 2.04
C ARG A 272 4.35 35.01 2.19
N LYS A 273 4.30 34.15 3.20
CA LYS A 273 5.31 33.11 3.40
C LYS A 273 5.36 32.14 2.22
N LYS A 274 4.19 31.76 1.65
CA LYS A 274 4.11 30.81 0.54
C LYS A 274 4.45 31.43 -0.82
N PHE A 275 3.95 32.65 -1.09
CA PHE A 275 4.01 33.25 -2.41
C PHE A 275 4.97 34.44 -2.55
N GLY A 276 5.61 34.85 -1.46
CA GLY A 276 6.55 35.98 -1.44
C GLY A 276 5.90 37.37 -1.51
N GLU A 277 4.55 37.43 -1.66
CA GLU A 277 3.80 38.68 -1.82
C GLU A 277 2.52 38.68 -0.97
N LEU A 278 1.96 39.84 -0.69
CA LEU A 278 0.68 39.97 -0.01
C LEU A 278 -0.49 39.67 -0.97
N PRO A 279 -1.67 39.21 -0.47
CA PRO A 279 -2.85 38.98 -1.27
C PRO A 279 -3.30 40.23 -2.07
N SER A 280 -3.13 41.43 -1.49
CA SER A 280 -3.41 42.70 -2.15
C SER A 280 -2.51 42.98 -3.35
N ALA A 281 -1.24 42.60 -3.27
CA ALA A 281 -0.30 42.77 -4.40
C ALA A 281 -0.68 41.82 -5.57
N THR A 282 -1.03 40.57 -5.26
CA THR A 282 -1.55 39.62 -6.27
C THR A 282 -2.80 40.16 -6.95
N LEU A 283 -3.75 40.71 -6.21
CA LEU A 283 -4.98 41.28 -6.74
C LEU A 283 -4.69 42.49 -7.65
N THR A 284 -3.80 43.41 -7.21
CA THR A 284 -3.42 44.61 -8.00
C THR A 284 -2.77 44.22 -9.32
N ARG A 285 -1.91 43.20 -9.31
CA ARG A 285 -1.26 42.69 -10.53
C ARG A 285 -2.27 42.08 -11.51
N SER A 286 -3.24 41.31 -11.02
CA SER A 286 -4.32 40.75 -11.84
C SER A 286 -5.11 41.81 -12.57
N VAL A 287 -5.44 42.92 -11.90
CA VAL A 287 -6.19 44.05 -12.47
C VAL A 287 -5.39 44.77 -13.57
N LYS A 288 -4.05 44.86 -13.43
CA LYS A 288 -3.18 45.49 -14.44
C LYS A 288 -3.01 44.61 -15.69
N ASN A 289 -2.98 43.29 -15.54
CA ASN A 289 -2.80 42.36 -16.66
C ASN A 289 -4.10 41.99 -17.40
N GLY A 290 -5.25 42.34 -16.87
CA GLY A 290 -6.57 42.09 -17.48
C GLY A 290 -7.17 43.32 -18.23
N ARG A 291 -6.41 44.38 -18.36
CA ARG A 291 -6.65 45.52 -19.26
C ARG A 291 -5.75 45.43 -20.47
#